data_0c8f94ec1d95f99eec7883808af2a30c
#
_entry.id   0c8f94ec1d95f99eec7883808af2a30c
#
_cell.length_a   1.000
_cell.length_b   1.000
_cell.length_c   1.000
_cell.angle_alpha   90.00
_cell.angle_beta   90.00
_cell.angle_gamma   90.00
#
_symmetry.space_group_name_H-M   'P 1'
#
loop_
_entity.id
_entity.type
_entity.pdbx_description
1 polymer ?
#
loop_
_entity_poly.entity_id
_entity_poly.type
_entity_poly.pdbx_seq_one_letter_code
_entity_poly.pdbx_strand_id
1 'polypeptide(L)'
;MKTDKDASYFSRYRAAAVRFEIIGGALLLIAIVLNLIAGNALLAISLLLAAAGAFFLIIGGSSLRPHNLVKAFAQQCAREPGHEIAQGLLDAIQCEKKIRLLQKSIDSVDFAIEVYECLDDADPELIRKLREAKETHIAKKAF
;
A
#
# COMPACT_ATOMS: atom_id res chain seq x y z
N MET A 1 26.30 -0.15 0.18
CA MET A 1 25.10 0.64 -0.07
C MET A 1 24.31 -0.08 -1.18
N LYS A 2 23.27 -0.85 -0.84
CA LYS A 2 22.39 -1.46 -1.85
C LYS A 2 21.69 -0.34 -2.59
N THR A 3 21.92 -0.23 -3.87
CA THR A 3 21.28 0.77 -4.73
C THR A 3 19.77 0.49 -4.77
N ASP A 4 18.97 1.54 -4.74
CA ASP A 4 17.49 1.52 -4.77
C ASP A 4 16.88 0.72 -5.95
N LYS A 5 17.72 0.29 -6.90
CA LYS A 5 17.36 -0.51 -8.07
C LYS A 5 17.07 -1.99 -7.77
N ASP A 6 17.65 -2.52 -6.66
CA ASP A 6 17.46 -3.93 -6.28
C ASP A 6 16.30 -4.15 -5.30
N ALA A 7 15.61 -3.07 -4.91
CA ALA A 7 14.45 -3.17 -4.04
C ALA A 7 13.22 -3.65 -4.84
N SER A 8 12.53 -4.66 -4.34
CA SER A 8 11.29 -5.14 -4.96
C SER A 8 10.26 -4.01 -5.08
N TYR A 9 9.39 -4.07 -6.08
CA TYR A 9 8.33 -3.08 -6.29
C TYR A 9 7.49 -2.87 -5.01
N PHE A 10 7.22 -3.95 -4.29
CA PHE A 10 6.52 -3.92 -3.01
C PHE A 10 7.28 -3.12 -1.93
N SER A 11 8.59 -3.30 -1.80
CA SER A 11 9.40 -2.56 -0.82
C SER A 11 9.48 -1.07 -1.15
N ARG A 12 9.57 -0.71 -2.43
CA ARG A 12 9.53 0.70 -2.89
C ARG A 12 8.19 1.37 -2.56
N TYR A 13 7.08 0.67 -2.80
CA TYR A 13 5.75 1.17 -2.46
C TYR A 13 5.59 1.41 -0.95
N ARG A 14 6.01 0.43 -0.12
CA ARG A 14 5.99 0.59 1.33
C ARG A 14 6.87 1.74 1.81
N ALA A 15 8.07 1.88 1.25
CA ALA A 15 8.98 2.98 1.60
C ALA A 15 8.35 4.34 1.27
N ALA A 16 7.65 4.47 0.14
CA ALA A 16 6.92 5.69 -0.19
C ALA A 16 5.82 6.00 0.82
N ALA A 17 5.01 5.00 1.20
CA ALA A 17 3.95 5.18 2.20
C ALA A 17 4.51 5.58 3.58
N VAL A 18 5.62 4.98 4.02
CA VAL A 18 6.31 5.36 5.27
C VAL A 18 6.85 6.79 5.20
N ARG A 19 7.35 7.25 4.04
CA ARG A 19 7.77 8.66 3.87
C ARG A 19 6.59 9.62 4.08
N PHE A 20 5.39 9.30 3.61
CA PHE A 20 4.19 10.10 3.89
C PHE A 20 3.87 10.16 5.38
N GLU A 21 4.01 9.06 6.11
CA GLU A 21 3.81 9.07 7.57
C GLU A 21 4.86 9.94 8.28
N ILE A 22 6.13 9.87 7.89
CA ILE A 22 7.21 10.69 8.46
C ILE A 22 6.94 12.17 8.19
N ILE A 23 6.59 12.53 6.96
CA ILE A 23 6.26 13.92 6.58
C ILE A 23 5.05 14.41 7.40
N GLY A 24 4.00 13.60 7.49
CA GLY A 24 2.80 13.92 8.27
C GLY A 24 3.11 14.15 9.74
N GLY A 25 3.91 13.29 10.34
CA GLY A 25 4.37 13.43 11.74
C GLY A 25 5.21 14.70 11.96
N ALA A 26 6.13 15.01 11.04
CA ALA A 26 6.95 16.22 11.10
C ALA A 26 6.08 17.49 11.00
N LEU A 27 5.10 17.53 10.11
CA LEU A 27 4.18 18.67 9.97
C LEU A 27 3.35 18.90 11.24
N LEU A 28 2.87 17.82 11.88
CA LEU A 28 2.15 17.92 13.15
C LEU A 28 3.04 18.45 14.27
N LEU A 29 4.27 17.98 14.37
CA LEU A 29 5.23 18.48 15.37
C LEU A 29 5.52 19.96 15.16
N ILE A 30 5.74 20.41 13.92
CA ILE A 30 5.94 21.82 13.59
C ILE A 30 4.70 22.63 13.99
N ALA A 31 3.49 22.15 13.70
CA ALA A 31 2.25 22.81 14.08
C ALA A 31 2.13 23.01 15.60
N ILE A 32 2.47 21.97 16.38
CA ILE A 32 2.45 22.04 17.85
C ILE A 32 3.48 23.05 18.35
N VAL A 33 4.71 23.00 17.86
CA VAL A 33 5.80 23.91 18.27
C VAL A 33 5.44 25.35 17.94
N LEU A 34 4.91 25.63 16.74
CA LEU A 34 4.47 26.97 16.35
C LEU A 34 3.38 27.50 17.30
N ASN A 35 2.42 26.65 17.63
CA ASN A 35 1.34 27.06 18.56
C ASN A 35 1.84 27.35 19.97
N LEU A 36 2.83 26.59 20.45
CA LEU A 36 3.45 26.80 21.76
C LEU A 36 4.29 28.10 21.82
N ILE A 37 4.99 28.44 20.72
CA ILE A 37 5.90 29.63 20.72
C ILE A 37 5.12 30.89 20.38
N ALA A 38 4.28 30.88 19.39
CA ALA A 38 3.62 32.06 18.86
C ALA A 38 2.18 32.26 19.35
N GLY A 39 1.64 31.30 20.09
CA GLY A 39 0.27 31.34 20.60
C GLY A 39 -0.74 31.58 19.47
N ASN A 40 -1.68 32.51 19.72
CA ASN A 40 -2.74 32.80 18.74
C ASN A 40 -2.28 33.56 17.49
N ALA A 41 -1.06 34.15 17.49
CA ALA A 41 -0.59 34.97 16.37
C ALA A 41 -0.41 34.17 15.08
N LEU A 42 -0.06 32.87 15.18
CA LEU A 42 0.12 31.97 14.04
C LEU A 42 -0.87 30.81 14.00
N LEU A 43 -2.01 30.96 14.69
CA LEU A 43 -3.01 29.90 14.81
C LEU A 43 -3.49 29.35 13.46
N ALA A 44 -3.76 30.23 12.48
CA ALA A 44 -4.22 29.82 11.16
C ALA A 44 -3.17 28.97 10.43
N ILE A 45 -1.89 29.32 10.50
CA ILE A 45 -0.79 28.57 9.89
C ILE A 45 -0.62 27.22 10.60
N SER A 46 -0.67 27.21 11.93
CA SER A 46 -0.58 26.01 12.75
C SER A 46 -1.72 25.02 12.41
N LEU A 47 -2.95 25.50 12.25
CA LEU A 47 -4.10 24.68 11.85
C LEU A 47 -3.95 24.09 10.43
N LEU A 48 -3.46 24.88 9.47
CA LEU A 48 -3.20 24.38 8.13
C LEU A 48 -2.12 23.30 8.11
N LEU A 49 -1.04 23.48 8.84
CA LEU A 49 0.02 22.47 8.97
C LEU A 49 -0.48 21.21 9.68
N ALA A 50 -1.30 21.35 10.72
CA ALA A 50 -1.92 20.22 11.40
C ALA A 50 -2.85 19.43 10.48
N ALA A 51 -3.69 20.12 9.70
CA ALA A 51 -4.58 19.50 8.72
C ALA A 51 -3.80 18.76 7.64
N ALA A 52 -2.75 19.38 7.08
CA ALA A 52 -1.87 18.73 6.10
C ALA A 52 -1.16 17.52 6.71
N GLY A 53 -0.62 17.63 7.92
CA GLY A 53 0.02 16.54 8.62
C GLY A 53 -0.92 15.35 8.86
N ALA A 54 -2.14 15.61 9.34
CA ALA A 54 -3.16 14.59 9.53
C ALA A 54 -3.53 13.91 8.19
N PHE A 55 -3.66 14.67 7.12
CA PHE A 55 -3.94 14.14 5.79
C PHE A 55 -2.85 13.16 5.32
N PHE A 56 -1.58 13.54 5.44
CA PHE A 56 -0.45 12.66 5.09
C PHE A 56 -0.39 11.40 5.96
N LEU A 57 -0.67 11.49 7.25
CA LEU A 57 -0.73 10.33 8.14
C LEU A 57 -1.86 9.38 7.77
N ILE A 58 -3.04 9.90 7.43
CA ILE A 58 -4.18 9.07 7.04
C ILE A 58 -3.88 8.35 5.72
N ILE A 59 -3.30 9.03 4.73
CA ILE A 59 -2.94 8.42 3.45
C ILE A 59 -1.84 7.37 3.64
N GLY A 60 -0.75 7.71 4.33
CA GLY A 60 0.37 6.80 4.59
C GLY A 60 -0.11 5.55 5.34
N GLY A 61 -0.76 5.74 6.49
CA GLY A 61 -1.24 4.63 7.31
C GLY A 61 -2.31 3.78 6.65
N SER A 62 -3.23 4.39 5.88
CA SER A 62 -4.23 3.60 5.14
C SER A 62 -3.61 2.78 4.02
N SER A 63 -2.59 3.32 3.34
CA SER A 63 -1.89 2.62 2.25
C SER A 63 -1.08 1.42 2.74
N LEU A 64 -0.64 1.42 3.99
CA LEU A 64 0.11 0.32 4.60
C LEU A 64 -0.77 -0.82 5.12
N ARG A 65 -2.08 -0.63 5.20
CA ARG A 65 -2.99 -1.70 5.63
C ARG A 65 -3.01 -2.85 4.63
N PRO A 66 -2.89 -4.12 5.08
CA PRO A 66 -2.77 -5.28 4.20
C PRO A 66 -3.87 -5.39 3.14
N HIS A 67 -5.13 -5.13 3.52
CA HIS A 67 -6.25 -5.18 2.58
C HIS A 67 -6.17 -4.09 1.49
N ASN A 68 -5.63 -2.91 1.81
CA ASN A 68 -5.43 -1.83 0.84
C ASN A 68 -4.22 -2.10 -0.05
N LEU A 69 -3.15 -2.70 0.50
CA LEU A 69 -1.98 -3.14 -0.28
C LEU A 69 -2.39 -4.17 -1.33
N VAL A 70 -3.09 -5.22 -0.94
CA VAL A 70 -3.56 -6.26 -1.87
C VAL A 70 -4.45 -5.65 -2.95
N LYS A 71 -5.38 -4.78 -2.58
CA LYS A 71 -6.27 -4.11 -3.53
C LYS A 71 -5.51 -3.22 -4.51
N ALA A 72 -4.55 -2.43 -4.02
CA ALA A 72 -3.75 -1.54 -4.85
C ALA A 72 -2.90 -2.33 -5.86
N PHE A 73 -2.20 -3.38 -5.42
CA PHE A 73 -1.40 -4.24 -6.29
C PHE A 73 -2.25 -5.04 -7.28
N ALA A 74 -3.42 -5.53 -6.88
CA ALA A 74 -4.34 -6.20 -7.78
C ALA A 74 -4.85 -5.26 -8.88
N GLN A 75 -5.23 -4.03 -8.53
CA GLN A 75 -5.66 -3.03 -9.50
C GLN A 75 -4.52 -2.62 -10.45
N GLN A 76 -3.31 -2.49 -9.94
CA GLN A 76 -2.15 -2.18 -10.77
C GLN A 76 -1.79 -3.33 -11.71
N CYS A 77 -1.78 -4.56 -11.22
CA CYS A 77 -1.53 -5.75 -12.03
C CYS A 77 -2.58 -5.92 -13.15
N ALA A 78 -3.83 -5.58 -12.89
CA ALA A 78 -4.89 -5.60 -13.90
C ALA A 78 -4.74 -4.52 -14.98
N ARG A 79 -4.15 -3.36 -14.64
CA ARG A 79 -3.92 -2.25 -15.57
C ARG A 79 -2.65 -2.42 -16.39
N GLU A 80 -1.58 -2.77 -15.72
CA GLU A 80 -0.23 -2.87 -16.27
C GLU A 80 0.40 -4.19 -15.81
N PRO A 81 -0.04 -5.34 -16.39
CA PRO A 81 0.46 -6.64 -15.97
C PRO A 81 1.95 -6.77 -16.28
N GLY A 82 2.70 -7.30 -15.33
CA GLY A 82 4.13 -7.52 -15.46
C GLY A 82 4.67 -8.37 -14.31
N HIS A 83 5.84 -8.99 -14.51
CA HIS A 83 6.43 -9.90 -13.52
C HIS A 83 6.68 -9.21 -12.17
N GLU A 84 7.24 -7.98 -12.17
CA GLU A 84 7.51 -7.23 -10.94
C GLU A 84 6.26 -6.86 -10.16
N ILE A 85 5.17 -6.50 -10.87
CA ILE A 85 3.90 -6.13 -10.25
C ILE A 85 3.19 -7.38 -9.73
N ALA A 86 3.23 -8.48 -10.46
CA ALA A 86 2.70 -9.77 -10.02
C ALA A 86 3.45 -10.30 -8.78
N GLN A 87 4.77 -10.16 -8.74
CA GLN A 87 5.56 -10.47 -7.56
C GLN A 87 5.19 -9.54 -6.39
N GLY A 88 4.98 -8.25 -6.64
CA GLY A 88 4.50 -7.31 -5.63
C GLY A 88 3.11 -7.66 -5.08
N LEU A 89 2.21 -8.17 -5.93
CA LEU A 89 0.91 -8.68 -5.50
C LEU A 89 1.07 -9.91 -4.59
N LEU A 90 1.96 -10.83 -4.93
CA LEU A 90 2.29 -11.99 -4.10
C LEU A 90 2.80 -11.56 -2.72
N ASP A 91 3.77 -10.64 -2.69
CA ASP A 91 4.33 -10.10 -1.46
C ASP A 91 3.26 -9.40 -0.61
N ALA A 92 2.34 -8.67 -1.24
CA ALA A 92 1.22 -8.03 -0.56
C ALA A 92 0.24 -9.05 0.06
N ILE A 93 -0.05 -10.14 -0.63
CA ILE A 93 -0.91 -11.22 -0.11
C ILE A 93 -0.22 -11.94 1.06
N GLN A 94 1.08 -12.14 0.99
CA GLN A 94 1.86 -12.85 2.00
C GLN A 94 2.29 -11.97 3.19
N CYS A 95 2.04 -10.65 3.15
CA CYS A 95 2.48 -9.73 4.21
C CYS A 95 1.81 -10.01 5.57
N GLU A 96 0.65 -10.67 5.58
CA GLU A 96 -0.02 -11.14 6.79
C GLU A 96 -0.51 -12.59 6.65
N LYS A 97 -0.64 -13.27 7.79
CA LYS A 97 -1.13 -14.67 7.83
C LYS A 97 -2.57 -14.80 7.33
N LYS A 98 -3.40 -13.80 7.57
CA LYS A 98 -4.81 -13.80 7.16
C LYS A 98 -5.32 -12.39 6.88
N ILE A 99 -5.67 -12.14 5.63
CA ILE A 99 -6.22 -10.87 5.16
C ILE A 99 -7.71 -11.07 4.87
N ARG A 100 -8.57 -10.26 5.49
CA ARG A 100 -10.01 -10.31 5.23
C ARG A 100 -10.39 -9.28 4.17
N LEU A 101 -10.90 -9.76 3.05
CA LEU A 101 -11.32 -8.94 1.92
C LEU A 101 -12.83 -9.05 1.66
N LEU A 102 -13.40 -7.96 1.15
CA LEU A 102 -14.75 -8.01 0.57
C LEU A 102 -14.73 -8.84 -0.73
N GLN A 103 -15.85 -9.48 -1.08
CA GLN A 103 -15.95 -10.30 -2.29
C GLN A 103 -15.44 -9.55 -3.54
N LYS A 104 -15.85 -8.31 -3.75
CA LYS A 104 -15.39 -7.48 -4.87
C LYS A 104 -13.86 -7.32 -4.95
N SER A 105 -13.18 -7.29 -3.80
CA SER A 105 -11.71 -7.21 -3.76
C SER A 105 -11.06 -8.56 -4.06
N ILE A 106 -11.69 -9.65 -3.66
CA ILE A 106 -11.26 -11.01 -4.01
C ILE A 106 -11.38 -11.21 -5.52
N ASP A 107 -12.51 -10.82 -6.11
CA ASP A 107 -12.74 -10.88 -7.56
C ASP A 107 -11.70 -10.02 -8.33
N SER A 108 -11.28 -8.89 -7.76
CA SER A 108 -10.21 -8.06 -8.33
C SER A 108 -8.85 -8.75 -8.30
N VAL A 109 -8.56 -9.53 -7.26
CA VAL A 109 -7.33 -10.35 -7.18
C VAL A 109 -7.37 -11.47 -8.22
N ASP A 110 -8.50 -12.17 -8.37
CA ASP A 110 -8.67 -13.21 -9.37
C ASP A 110 -8.49 -12.64 -10.77
N PHE A 111 -9.13 -11.54 -11.07
CA PHE A 111 -8.98 -10.86 -12.37
C PHE A 111 -7.52 -10.45 -12.65
N ALA A 112 -6.82 -9.94 -11.64
CA ALA A 112 -5.40 -9.58 -11.79
C ALA A 112 -4.52 -10.79 -12.12
N ILE A 113 -4.76 -11.93 -11.48
CA ILE A 113 -4.05 -13.18 -11.75
C ILE A 113 -4.35 -13.67 -13.18
N GLU A 114 -5.62 -13.64 -13.61
CA GLU A 114 -6.02 -14.01 -14.97
C GLU A 114 -5.37 -13.11 -16.02
N VAL A 115 -5.35 -11.80 -15.81
CA VAL A 115 -4.70 -10.85 -16.72
C VAL A 115 -3.21 -11.13 -16.84
N TYR A 116 -2.53 -11.42 -15.73
CA TYR A 116 -1.12 -11.78 -15.74
C TYR A 116 -0.89 -13.12 -16.48
N GLU A 117 -1.74 -14.12 -16.25
CA GLU A 117 -1.65 -15.44 -16.91
C GLU A 117 -1.80 -15.36 -18.42
N CYS A 118 -2.52 -14.34 -18.94
CA CYS A 118 -2.67 -14.11 -20.37
C CYS A 118 -1.44 -13.53 -21.07
N LEU A 119 -0.39 -13.15 -20.33
CA LEU A 119 0.86 -12.67 -20.92
C LEU A 119 1.67 -13.83 -21.51
N ASP A 120 2.31 -13.57 -22.66
CA ASP A 120 3.16 -14.56 -23.33
C ASP A 120 4.41 -14.95 -22.50
N ASP A 121 4.88 -14.03 -21.66
CA ASP A 121 6.04 -14.16 -20.78
C ASP A 121 5.68 -14.44 -19.31
N ALA A 122 4.41 -14.81 -19.04
CA ALA A 122 3.97 -15.10 -17.68
C ALA A 122 4.74 -16.29 -17.07
N ASP A 123 5.22 -16.12 -15.84
CA ASP A 123 5.88 -17.18 -15.08
C ASP A 123 4.85 -18.14 -14.46
N PRO A 124 4.79 -19.42 -14.90
CA PRO A 124 3.84 -20.39 -14.36
C PRO A 124 4.01 -20.65 -12.87
N GLU A 125 5.24 -20.58 -12.39
CA GLU A 125 5.54 -20.78 -10.97
C GLU A 125 5.00 -19.63 -10.12
N LEU A 126 5.10 -18.40 -10.61
CA LEU A 126 4.53 -17.23 -9.94
C LEU A 126 2.99 -17.29 -9.92
N ILE A 127 2.37 -17.72 -11.01
CA ILE A 127 0.91 -17.91 -11.08
C ILE A 127 0.47 -18.95 -10.03
N ARG A 128 1.17 -20.09 -9.96
CA ARG A 128 0.89 -21.11 -8.96
C ARG A 128 0.99 -20.57 -7.54
N LYS A 129 2.05 -19.82 -7.24
CA LYS A 129 2.28 -19.19 -5.92
C LYS A 129 1.20 -18.15 -5.60
N LEU A 130 0.76 -17.35 -6.57
CA LEU A 130 -0.31 -16.37 -6.39
C LEU A 130 -1.64 -17.04 -6.03
N ARG A 131 -2.00 -18.12 -6.72
CA ARG A 131 -3.22 -18.88 -6.43
C ARG A 131 -3.17 -19.54 -5.05
N GLU A 132 -2.05 -20.20 -4.72
CA GLU A 132 -1.84 -20.82 -3.42
C GLU A 132 -1.86 -19.79 -2.28
N ALA A 133 -1.17 -18.67 -2.43
CA ALA A 133 -1.15 -17.59 -1.45
C ALA A 133 -2.56 -16.99 -1.26
N LYS A 134 -3.32 -16.79 -2.34
CA LYS A 134 -4.71 -16.34 -2.26
C LYS A 134 -5.56 -17.29 -1.40
N GLU A 135 -5.52 -18.58 -1.66
CA GLU A 135 -6.28 -19.57 -0.91
C GLU A 135 -5.86 -19.64 0.56
N THR A 136 -4.57 -19.48 0.85
CA THR A 136 -4.01 -19.59 2.19
C THR A 136 -4.21 -18.34 3.04
N HIS A 137 -4.01 -17.16 2.44
CA HIS A 137 -3.94 -15.88 3.16
C HIS A 137 -5.20 -15.03 3.06
N ILE A 138 -5.99 -15.18 1.99
CA ILE A 138 -7.18 -14.36 1.78
C ILE A 138 -8.43 -15.08 2.29
N ALA A 139 -9.19 -14.41 3.15
CA ALA A 139 -10.48 -14.86 3.62
C ALA A 139 -11.56 -13.83 3.26
N LYS A 140 -12.78 -14.32 2.95
CA LYS A 140 -13.93 -13.45 2.75
C LYS A 140 -14.31 -12.79 4.07
N LYS A 141 -14.51 -11.48 4.06
CA LYS A 141 -15.04 -10.74 5.19
C LYS A 141 -16.54 -11.07 5.31
N ALA A 142 -16.94 -11.66 6.45
CA ALA A 142 -18.34 -11.74 6.79
C ALA A 142 -18.88 -10.34 7.11
N PHE A 143 -20.08 -10.05 6.64
CA PHE A 143 -20.76 -8.79 6.95
C PHE A 143 -21.11 -8.72 8.43
#